data_04fe4842a0caa0c7e1ae82a74b1c2548
#
_entry.id   04fe4842a0caa0c7e1ae82a74b1c2548
#
_cell.length_a   1.000
_cell.length_b   1.000
_cell.length_c   1.000
_cell.angle_alpha   90.00
_cell.angle_beta   90.00
_cell.angle_gamma   90.00
#
_symmetry.space_group_name_H-M   'P 1'
#
loop_
_entity.id
_entity.type
_entity.pdbx_description
1 polymer ?
#
loop_
_entity_poly.entity_id
_entity_poly.type
_entity_poly.pdbx_seq_one_letter_code
_entity_poly.pdbx_strand_id
1 'polypeptide(L)'
;EEVEGVLHGHPGVADVLVVGVPHERWGSAVTAVVAPTDPAAPPTLDELRAHARADLAGYKLPKGLVIVDEVRRSPAGKADYRWAADTAAAATS
;
A
#
# COMPACT_ATOMS: atom_id res chain seq x y z
N GLU A 1 8.13 6.82 5.10
CA GLU A 1 8.79 5.54 4.91
C GLU A 1 9.28 5.30 3.50
N GLU A 2 10.29 4.46 3.38
CA GLU A 2 10.92 4.17 2.09
C GLU A 2 9.94 3.56 1.08
N VAL A 3 9.20 2.54 1.49
CA VAL A 3 8.29 1.84 0.58
C VAL A 3 7.15 2.76 0.14
N GLU A 4 6.57 3.49 1.08
CA GLU A 4 5.50 4.45 0.76
C GLU A 4 5.98 5.53 -0.20
N GLY A 5 7.18 6.05 0.03
CA GLY A 5 7.74 7.08 -0.85
C GLY A 5 7.91 6.59 -2.28
N VAL A 6 8.41 5.38 -2.44
CA VAL A 6 8.60 4.79 -3.77
C VAL A 6 7.25 4.56 -4.47
N LEU A 7 6.27 3.99 -3.77
CA LEU A 7 4.95 3.72 -4.35
C LEU A 7 4.21 5.01 -4.69
N HIS A 8 4.38 6.04 -3.87
CA HIS A 8 3.75 7.34 -4.10
C HIS A 8 4.24 7.99 -5.41
N GLY A 9 5.40 7.60 -5.88
CA GLY A 9 5.93 8.06 -7.16
C GLY A 9 5.24 7.48 -8.38
N HIS A 10 4.41 6.44 -8.21
CA HIS A 10 3.68 5.86 -9.33
C HIS A 10 2.52 6.77 -9.74
N PRO A 11 2.33 7.06 -11.05
CA PRO A 11 1.29 8.00 -11.48
C PRO A 11 -0.15 7.57 -11.15
N GLY A 12 -0.38 6.28 -10.95
CA GLY A 12 -1.68 5.75 -10.56
C GLY A 12 -2.01 5.84 -9.07
N VAL A 13 -1.06 6.31 -8.24
CA VAL A 13 -1.20 6.39 -6.79
C VAL A 13 -1.39 7.83 -6.35
N ALA A 14 -2.58 8.17 -5.84
CA ALA A 14 -2.84 9.49 -5.27
C ALA A 14 -2.36 9.56 -3.81
N ASP A 15 -2.57 8.49 -3.06
CA ASP A 15 -2.08 8.38 -1.69
C ASP A 15 -1.88 6.91 -1.35
N VAL A 16 -1.01 6.63 -0.38
CA VAL A 16 -0.69 5.26 0.00
C VAL A 16 -0.23 5.18 1.44
N LEU A 17 -0.66 4.11 2.13
CA LEU A 17 -0.08 3.70 3.41
C LEU A 17 0.37 2.26 3.26
N VAL A 18 1.52 1.93 3.84
CA VAL A 18 2.07 0.57 3.80
C VAL A 18 2.07 -0.01 5.20
N VAL A 19 1.49 -1.19 5.35
CA VAL A 19 1.38 -1.87 6.65
C VAL A 19 1.79 -3.33 6.51
N GLY A 20 2.18 -3.94 7.63
CA GLY A 20 2.41 -5.38 7.70
C GLY A 20 1.11 -6.07 8.11
N VAL A 21 0.70 -7.08 7.36
CA VAL A 21 -0.47 -7.91 7.70
C VAL A 21 0.06 -9.28 8.13
N PRO A 22 -0.40 -9.82 9.26
CA PRO A 22 0.04 -11.16 9.69
C PRO A 22 -0.17 -12.18 8.59
N HIS A 23 0.83 -13.00 8.36
CA HIS A 23 0.81 -14.02 7.31
C HIS A 23 1.46 -15.30 7.83
N GLU A 24 0.79 -16.45 7.66
CA GLU A 24 1.27 -17.73 8.18
C GLU A 24 2.67 -18.09 7.70
N ARG A 25 2.94 -17.78 6.44
CA ARG A 25 4.17 -18.20 5.76
C ARG A 25 5.35 -17.27 6.02
N TRP A 26 5.07 -15.96 6.06
CA TRP A 26 6.14 -14.95 6.13
C TRP A 26 6.15 -14.19 7.46
N GLY A 27 5.29 -14.54 8.39
CA GLY A 27 5.11 -13.81 9.63
C GLY A 27 4.34 -12.51 9.40
N SER A 28 4.73 -11.74 8.39
CA SER A 28 4.08 -10.48 8.04
C SER A 28 4.22 -10.26 6.54
N ALA A 29 3.16 -9.83 5.89
CA ALA A 29 3.15 -9.49 4.47
C ALA A 29 3.05 -7.97 4.31
N VAL A 30 3.98 -7.38 3.56
CA VAL A 30 3.96 -5.96 3.23
C VAL A 30 2.76 -5.71 2.32
N THR A 31 1.83 -4.87 2.77
CA THR A 31 0.58 -4.60 2.06
C THR A 31 0.42 -3.10 1.83
N ALA A 32 0.16 -2.72 0.58
CA ALA A 32 -0.09 -1.33 0.22
C ALA A 32 -1.59 -1.06 0.22
N VAL A 33 -2.00 -0.02 0.96
CA VAL A 33 -3.37 0.49 0.96
C VAL A 33 -3.36 1.76 0.13
N VAL A 34 -3.97 1.73 -1.05
CA VAL A 34 -3.80 2.74 -2.09
C VAL A 34 -5.12 3.41 -2.44
N ALA A 35 -5.11 4.74 -2.44
CA ALA A 35 -6.16 5.54 -3.06
C ALA A 35 -5.66 5.91 -4.46
N PRO A 36 -6.33 5.42 -5.53
CA PRO A 36 -5.84 5.66 -6.90
C PRO A 36 -6.14 7.08 -7.38
N THR A 37 -5.31 7.57 -8.30
CA THR A 37 -5.58 8.85 -8.97
C THR A 37 -6.85 8.79 -9.80
N ASP A 38 -7.08 7.63 -10.42
CA ASP A 38 -8.30 7.39 -11.21
C ASP A 38 -8.99 6.14 -10.64
N PRO A 39 -10.12 6.32 -9.93
CA PRO A 39 -10.83 5.16 -9.36
C PRO A 39 -11.30 4.14 -10.39
N ALA A 40 -11.48 4.56 -11.64
CA ALA A 40 -11.90 3.66 -12.73
C ALA A 40 -10.74 2.82 -13.27
N ALA A 41 -9.49 3.22 -12.98
CA ALA A 41 -8.29 2.54 -13.46
C ALA A 41 -7.23 2.44 -12.36
N PRO A 42 -7.51 1.71 -11.27
CA PRO A 42 -6.55 1.58 -10.18
C PRO A 42 -5.33 0.78 -10.63
N PRO A 43 -4.15 1.05 -10.06
CA PRO A 43 -2.96 0.26 -10.37
C PRO A 43 -3.12 -1.16 -9.85
N THR A 44 -2.44 -2.11 -10.49
CA THR A 44 -2.41 -3.49 -10.05
C THR A 44 -1.20 -3.72 -9.14
N LEU A 45 -1.23 -4.81 -8.39
CA LEU A 45 -0.09 -5.19 -7.56
C LEU A 45 1.16 -5.38 -8.42
N ASP A 46 1.03 -6.04 -9.57
CA ASP A 46 2.17 -6.27 -10.47
C ASP A 46 2.77 -4.96 -10.97
N GLU A 47 1.94 -3.99 -11.30
CA GLU A 47 2.41 -2.67 -11.74
C GLU A 47 3.19 -1.96 -10.62
N LEU A 48 2.67 -2.01 -9.40
CA LEU A 48 3.36 -1.39 -8.27
C LEU A 48 4.67 -2.09 -7.94
N ARG A 49 4.70 -3.42 -8.00
CA ARG A 49 5.93 -4.18 -7.78
C ARG A 49 6.96 -3.87 -8.87
N ALA A 50 6.55 -3.81 -10.11
CA ALA A 50 7.43 -3.48 -11.22
C ALA A 50 8.03 -2.07 -11.07
N HIS A 51 7.20 -1.11 -10.68
CA HIS A 51 7.63 0.26 -10.43
C HIS A 51 8.65 0.32 -9.29
N ALA A 52 8.42 -0.43 -8.24
CA ALA A 52 9.25 -0.38 -7.03
C ALA A 52 10.58 -1.15 -7.17
N ARG A 53 10.68 -2.10 -8.10
CA ARG A 53 11.88 -2.94 -8.24
C ARG A 53 13.15 -2.15 -8.51
N ALA A 54 13.05 -1.01 -9.14
CA ALA A 54 14.21 -0.18 -9.44
C ALA A 54 14.83 0.42 -8.17
N ASP A 55 14.03 0.60 -7.12
CA ASP A 55 14.43 1.35 -5.92
C ASP A 55 14.42 0.53 -4.64
N LEU A 56 13.77 -0.64 -4.63
CA LEU A 56 13.61 -1.43 -3.41
C LEU A 56 14.17 -2.84 -3.57
N ALA A 57 14.74 -3.34 -2.48
CA ALA A 57 15.13 -4.74 -2.41
C ALA A 57 13.90 -5.65 -2.49
N GLY A 58 14.06 -6.85 -3.03
CA GLY A 58 12.94 -7.76 -3.27
C GLY A 58 12.07 -8.03 -2.06
N TYR A 59 12.67 -8.15 -0.86
CA TYR A 59 11.92 -8.42 0.37
C TYR A 59 11.07 -7.22 0.83
N LYS A 60 11.33 -6.03 0.30
CA LYS A 60 10.56 -4.82 0.61
C LYS A 60 9.41 -4.57 -0.35
N LEU A 61 9.33 -5.32 -1.44
CA LEU A 61 8.24 -5.15 -2.40
C LEU A 61 6.91 -5.55 -1.77
N PRO A 62 5.82 -4.85 -2.09
CA PRO A 62 4.52 -5.21 -1.53
C PRO A 62 4.10 -6.60 -2.00
N LYS A 63 3.50 -7.36 -1.10
CA LYS A 63 2.94 -8.68 -1.37
C LYS A 63 1.42 -8.64 -1.46
N GLY A 64 0.81 -7.55 -1.01
CA GLY A 64 -0.63 -7.35 -1.08
C GLY A 64 -0.98 -5.94 -1.46
N LEU A 65 -2.17 -5.77 -2.02
CA LEU A 65 -2.70 -4.47 -2.43
C LEU A 65 -4.16 -4.39 -2.07
N VAL A 66 -4.54 -3.28 -1.43
CA VAL A 66 -5.94 -2.95 -1.14
C VAL A 66 -6.22 -1.59 -1.74
N ILE A 67 -7.26 -1.50 -2.57
CA ILE A 67 -7.68 -0.22 -3.17
C ILE A 67 -8.79 0.36 -2.30
N VAL A 68 -8.64 1.62 -1.94
CA VAL A 68 -9.61 2.36 -1.14
C VAL A 68 -9.97 3.66 -1.86
N ASP A 69 -11.09 4.25 -1.49
CA ASP A 69 -11.49 5.53 -2.08
C ASP A 69 -10.60 6.66 -1.58
N GLU A 70 -10.23 6.62 -0.32
CA GLU A 70 -9.44 7.65 0.32
C GLU A 70 -8.63 7.06 1.45
N VAL A 71 -7.38 7.47 1.56
CA VAL A 71 -6.51 7.09 2.69
C VAL A 71 -6.87 7.97 3.88
N ARG A 72 -7.16 7.33 5.01
CA ARG A 72 -7.55 8.07 6.22
C ARG A 72 -6.34 8.74 6.86
N ARG A 73 -6.48 10.03 7.13
CA ARG A 73 -5.48 10.82 7.84
C ARG A 73 -6.17 11.66 8.90
N SER A 74 -5.44 12.02 9.97
CA SER A 74 -5.97 12.92 10.99
C SER A 74 -6.11 14.34 10.41
N PRO A 75 -6.83 15.24 11.08
CA PRO A 75 -6.92 16.64 10.64
C PRO A 75 -5.57 17.34 10.49
N ALA A 76 -4.55 16.87 11.21
CA ALA A 76 -3.18 17.38 11.11
C ALA A 76 -2.38 16.74 9.96
N GLY A 77 -3.00 15.90 9.15
CA GLY A 77 -2.36 15.24 8.02
C GLY A 77 -1.59 13.97 8.36
N LYS A 78 -1.63 13.52 9.61
CA LYS A 78 -0.91 12.30 10.03
C LYS A 78 -1.64 11.05 9.54
N ALA A 79 -0.85 10.10 9.02
CA ALA A 79 -1.39 8.84 8.54
C ALA A 79 -2.01 8.01 9.66
N ASP A 80 -3.18 7.45 9.40
CA ASP A 80 -3.85 6.55 10.34
C ASP A 80 -3.47 5.11 10.01
N TYR A 81 -2.34 4.67 10.52
CA TYR A 81 -1.83 3.33 10.27
C TYR A 81 -2.69 2.23 10.89
N ARG A 82 -3.38 2.53 11.97
CA ARG A 82 -4.30 1.56 12.57
C ARG A 82 -5.46 1.27 11.63
N TRP A 83 -6.05 2.31 11.07
CA TRP A 83 -7.10 2.16 10.06
C TRP A 83 -6.59 1.35 8.86
N ALA A 84 -5.38 1.66 8.39
CA ALA A 84 -4.80 0.97 7.25
C ALA A 84 -4.57 -0.52 7.55
N ALA A 85 -4.06 -0.84 8.73
CA ALA A 85 -3.83 -2.23 9.14
C ALA A 85 -5.15 -2.99 9.24
N ASP A 86 -6.17 -2.39 9.85
CA ASP A 86 -7.49 -3.01 9.98
C ASP A 86 -8.13 -3.23 8.61
N THR A 87 -8.02 -2.24 7.73
CA THR A 87 -8.54 -2.31 6.36
C THR A 87 -7.86 -3.42 5.56
N ALA A 88 -6.54 -3.49 5.65
CA ALA A 88 -5.76 -4.51 4.94
C ALA A 88 -6.07 -5.91 5.47
N ALA A 89 -6.16 -6.07 6.79
CA ALA A 89 -6.48 -7.36 7.41
C ALA A 89 -7.88 -7.84 7.00
N ALA A 90 -8.85 -6.93 6.97
CA ALA A 90 -10.22 -7.28 6.57
C ALA A 90 -10.29 -7.72 5.11
N ALA A 91 -9.49 -7.10 4.24
CA ALA A 91 -9.48 -7.41 2.82
C ALA A 91 -8.81 -8.75 2.51
N THR A 92 -7.92 -9.21 3.41
CA THR A 92 -7.18 -10.45 3.22
C THR A 92 -7.72 -11.64 4.01
N SER A 93 -8.73 -11.42 4.83
CA SER A 93 -9.33 -12.50 5.66
C SER A 93 -10.23 -13.42 4.85
#